data_f4346fafc67231180e7a65842d49e3e9
#
_entry.id   f4346fafc67231180e7a65842d49e3e9
#
_cell.length_a   1.000
_cell.length_b   1.000
_cell.length_c   1.000
_cell.angle_alpha   90.00
_cell.angle_beta   90.00
_cell.angle_gamma   90.00
#
_symmetry.space_group_name_H-M   'P 1'
#
loop_
_entity.id
_entity.type
_entity.pdbx_description
1 polymer ?
#
loop_
_entity_poly.entity_id
_entity_poly.type
_entity_poly.pdbx_seq_one_letter_code
_entity_poly.pdbx_strand_id
1 'polypeptide(L)'
;MTTYSFKDVNFTIKHSLVGQKNLDGTGAGRIVVAFTDDNTDSDLGSDGNVMVDKIQSKRGTVTTEIQQTSSLNKWLTNAYNTVYNAASSYWAGITITVEEKYDNGINTTATECAFRKRPDRTDDQKGGRVTWEFMSANITQS
;
A
#
# COMPACT_ATOMS: atom_id res chain seq x y z
N MET A 1 21.84 9.26 17.55
CA MET A 1 21.52 7.84 17.25
C MET A 1 20.04 7.71 16.97
N THR A 2 19.69 7.11 15.84
CA THR A 2 18.30 6.91 15.45
C THR A 2 17.81 5.54 15.90
N THR A 3 16.66 5.52 16.56
CA THR A 3 16.02 4.27 17.00
C THR A 3 14.75 4.05 16.20
N TYR A 4 14.59 2.87 15.62
CA TYR A 4 13.39 2.48 14.89
C TYR A 4 12.35 1.89 15.84
N SER A 5 11.11 2.34 15.68
CA SER A 5 9.95 1.71 16.31
C SER A 5 8.79 1.71 15.32
N PHE A 6 8.05 0.62 15.24
CA PHE A 6 6.86 0.55 14.39
C PHE A 6 5.78 1.57 14.81
N LYS A 7 5.81 2.02 16.06
CA LYS A 7 4.90 3.07 16.54
C LYS A 7 5.15 4.42 15.85
N ASP A 8 6.34 4.63 15.29
CA ASP A 8 6.70 5.84 14.57
C ASP A 8 6.30 5.77 13.09
N VAL A 9 5.69 4.69 12.66
CA VAL A 9 5.15 4.52 11.32
C VAL A 9 3.65 4.72 11.36
N ASN A 10 3.15 5.71 10.61
CA ASN A 10 1.73 6.00 10.54
C ASN A 10 1.20 5.57 9.16
N PHE A 11 0.15 4.75 9.18
CA PHE A 11 -0.52 4.27 7.97
C PHE A 11 -1.92 4.89 7.92
N THR A 12 -2.22 5.60 6.84
CA THR A 12 -3.52 6.24 6.64
C THR A 12 -4.10 5.79 5.30
N ILE A 13 -5.36 5.37 5.30
CA ILE A 13 -6.09 5.03 4.09
C ILE A 13 -7.34 5.90 3.99
N LYS A 14 -7.62 6.43 2.79
CA LYS A 14 -8.69 7.40 2.57
C LYS A 14 -9.41 7.12 1.26
N HIS A 15 -10.74 7.25 1.31
CA HIS A 15 -11.60 7.20 0.12
C HIS A 15 -12.79 8.15 0.33
N SER A 16 -13.22 8.80 -0.73
CA SER A 16 -14.31 9.79 -0.67
C SER A 16 -15.64 9.24 -0.17
N LEU A 17 -15.93 7.96 -0.39
CA LEU A 17 -17.20 7.34 0.02
C LEU A 17 -17.18 6.80 1.45
N VAL A 18 -16.01 6.43 1.97
CA VAL A 18 -15.91 5.76 3.27
C VAL A 18 -15.10 6.54 4.30
N GLY A 19 -14.53 7.69 3.91
CA GLY A 19 -13.74 8.52 4.80
C GLY A 19 -12.31 8.03 4.97
N GLN A 20 -11.73 8.30 6.13
CA GLN A 20 -10.33 8.06 6.44
C GLN A 20 -10.19 7.18 7.66
N LYS A 21 -9.21 6.28 7.63
CA LYS A 21 -8.83 5.45 8.77
C LYS A 21 -7.33 5.51 8.96
N ASN A 22 -6.92 5.85 10.17
CA ASN A 22 -5.52 5.83 10.59
C ASN A 22 -5.24 4.54 11.35
N LEU A 23 -4.04 4.01 11.16
CA LEU A 23 -3.55 2.87 11.90
C LEU A 23 -2.26 3.29 12.61
N ASP A 24 -2.35 3.66 13.87
CA ASP A 24 -1.20 4.04 14.70
C ASP A 24 -0.62 2.81 15.40
N GLY A 25 -0.05 1.90 14.62
CA GLY A 25 0.62 0.73 15.15
C GLY A 25 -0.29 -0.29 15.84
N THR A 26 -1.59 -0.05 15.92
CA THR A 26 -2.52 -0.93 16.62
C THR A 26 -2.94 -2.09 15.74
N GLY A 27 -2.45 -3.29 16.05
CA GLY A 27 -2.79 -4.50 15.32
C GLY A 27 -2.08 -4.69 13.99
N ALA A 28 -1.27 -3.72 13.56
CA ALA A 28 -0.47 -3.89 12.35
C ALA A 28 0.80 -4.69 12.66
N GLY A 29 1.17 -5.58 11.76
CA GLY A 29 2.41 -6.34 11.88
C GLY A 29 3.40 -6.02 10.79
N ARG A 30 2.93 -5.52 9.64
CA ARG A 30 3.80 -5.31 8.49
C ARG A 30 3.13 -4.41 7.47
N ILE A 31 3.93 -3.52 6.88
CA ILE A 31 3.51 -2.70 5.74
C ILE A 31 4.60 -2.82 4.68
N VAL A 32 4.23 -3.17 3.46
CA VAL A 32 5.17 -3.32 2.34
C VAL A 32 4.70 -2.43 1.20
N VAL A 33 5.62 -1.61 0.71
CA VAL A 33 5.43 -0.81 -0.52
C VAL A 33 6.38 -1.37 -1.56
N ALA A 34 5.84 -1.88 -2.65
CA ALA A 34 6.63 -2.50 -3.72
C ALA A 34 6.33 -1.81 -5.04
N PHE A 35 7.35 -1.68 -5.87
CA PHE A 35 7.23 -1.09 -7.21
C PHE A 35 7.22 -2.18 -8.26
N THR A 36 6.31 -2.06 -9.22
CA THR A 36 6.04 -3.12 -10.19
C THR A 36 7.05 -3.15 -11.33
N ASP A 37 7.45 -1.98 -11.82
CA ASP A 37 8.26 -1.88 -13.04
C ASP A 37 9.66 -1.36 -12.74
N ASP A 38 10.61 -1.81 -13.54
CA ASP A 38 11.94 -1.20 -13.57
C ASP A 38 11.86 0.15 -14.27
N ASN A 39 12.67 1.11 -13.81
CA ASN A 39 12.75 2.44 -14.42
C ASN A 39 13.89 2.59 -15.42
N THR A 40 14.70 1.55 -15.56
CA THR A 40 15.84 1.57 -16.47
C THR A 40 15.91 0.26 -17.25
N ASP A 41 16.09 0.39 -18.54
CA ASP A 41 16.45 -0.72 -19.41
C ASP A 41 17.68 -0.33 -20.22
N SER A 42 18.43 -1.30 -20.69
CA SER A 42 19.64 -1.05 -21.48
C SER A 42 19.70 -1.99 -22.68
N ASP A 43 20.26 -1.49 -23.76
CA ASP A 43 20.50 -2.26 -24.98
C ASP A 43 21.98 -2.13 -25.34
N LEU A 44 22.62 -3.27 -25.58
CA LEU A 44 24.03 -3.34 -25.97
C LEU A 44 24.13 -3.48 -27.49
N GLY A 45 24.70 -2.46 -28.13
CA GLY A 45 24.99 -2.51 -29.56
C GLY A 45 26.17 -3.43 -29.86
N SER A 46 26.23 -3.90 -31.11
CA SER A 46 27.32 -4.79 -31.57
C SER A 46 28.70 -4.13 -31.54
N ASP A 47 28.74 -2.81 -31.51
CA ASP A 47 29.98 -2.00 -31.41
C ASP A 47 30.40 -1.73 -29.96
N GLY A 48 29.67 -2.26 -28.98
CA GLY A 48 29.94 -2.05 -27.56
C GLY A 48 29.27 -0.83 -26.94
N ASN A 49 28.54 -0.04 -27.71
CA ASN A 49 27.78 1.09 -27.18
C ASN A 49 26.54 0.60 -26.44
N VAL A 50 26.27 1.24 -25.29
CA VAL A 50 25.08 0.94 -24.47
C VAL A 50 24.09 2.07 -24.59
N MET A 51 22.86 1.74 -25.01
CA MET A 51 21.74 2.65 -24.97
C MET A 51 20.95 2.42 -23.67
N VAL A 52 20.71 3.49 -22.89
CA VAL A 52 19.98 3.41 -21.64
C VAL A 52 18.62 4.06 -21.83
N ASP A 53 17.57 3.31 -21.52
CA ASP A 53 16.19 3.78 -21.62
C ASP A 53 15.65 4.09 -20.23
N LYS A 54 14.90 5.20 -20.13
CA LYS A 54 14.15 5.57 -18.93
C LYS A 54 12.70 5.17 -19.10
N ILE A 55 12.22 4.33 -18.20
CA ILE A 55 10.83 3.87 -18.21
C ILE A 55 10.01 4.70 -17.24
N GLN A 56 8.97 5.35 -17.75
CA GLN A 56 8.07 6.20 -16.98
C GLN A 56 7.02 5.37 -16.28
N SER A 57 7.34 4.86 -15.10
CA SER A 57 6.38 4.10 -14.28
C SER A 57 6.56 4.42 -12.80
N LYS A 58 5.44 4.66 -12.13
CA LYS A 58 5.38 4.87 -10.67
C LYS A 58 4.32 3.97 -10.04
N ARG A 59 3.89 2.95 -10.75
CA ARG A 59 2.88 2.03 -10.22
C ARG A 59 3.51 1.01 -9.29
N GLY A 60 2.69 0.53 -8.37
CA GLY A 60 3.16 -0.46 -7.43
C GLY A 60 2.04 -1.08 -6.63
N THR A 61 2.43 -1.73 -5.56
CA THR A 61 1.53 -2.45 -4.67
C THR A 61 1.81 -2.04 -3.23
N VAL A 62 0.76 -1.78 -2.48
CA VAL A 62 0.85 -1.57 -1.02
C VAL A 62 0.18 -2.75 -0.35
N THR A 63 0.91 -3.41 0.54
CA THR A 63 0.44 -4.58 1.28
C THR A 63 0.51 -4.28 2.76
N THR A 64 -0.57 -4.55 3.49
CA THR A 64 -0.58 -4.44 4.94
C THR A 64 -1.06 -5.73 5.58
N GLU A 65 -0.33 -6.19 6.59
CA GLU A 65 -0.69 -7.34 7.41
C GLU A 65 -1.14 -6.86 8.78
N ILE A 66 -2.36 -7.22 9.16
CA ILE A 66 -2.98 -6.77 10.40
C ILE A 66 -3.57 -7.95 11.16
N GLN A 67 -3.77 -7.76 12.46
CA GLN A 67 -4.45 -8.76 13.28
C GLN A 67 -5.90 -8.90 12.85
N GLN A 68 -6.39 -10.12 12.86
CA GLN A 68 -7.76 -10.46 12.48
C GLN A 68 -8.81 -9.67 13.29
N THR A 69 -8.50 -9.34 14.53
CA THR A 69 -9.37 -8.61 15.44
C THR A 69 -9.24 -7.08 15.33
N SER A 70 -8.36 -6.58 14.46
CA SER A 70 -8.14 -5.14 14.31
C SER A 70 -9.38 -4.42 13.80
N SER A 71 -9.63 -3.22 14.31
CA SER A 71 -10.68 -2.35 13.82
C SER A 71 -10.47 -1.97 12.35
N LEU A 72 -9.22 -1.91 11.89
CA LEU A 72 -8.90 -1.66 10.50
C LEU A 72 -9.41 -2.79 9.59
N ASN A 73 -9.31 -4.05 10.03
CA ASN A 73 -9.83 -5.18 9.26
C ASN A 73 -11.34 -5.04 9.01
N LYS A 74 -12.10 -4.68 10.04
CA LYS A 74 -13.54 -4.45 9.91
C LYS A 74 -13.83 -3.26 9.00
N TRP A 75 -13.09 -2.17 9.19
CA TRP A 75 -13.24 -0.97 8.37
C TRP A 75 -12.95 -1.25 6.89
N LEU A 76 -11.88 -1.98 6.59
CA LEU A 76 -11.52 -2.34 5.22
C LEU A 76 -12.56 -3.26 4.57
N THR A 77 -13.13 -4.19 5.33
CA THR A 77 -14.21 -5.05 4.82
C THR A 77 -15.43 -4.24 4.44
N ASN A 78 -15.84 -3.29 5.29
CA ASN A 78 -16.95 -2.39 5.01
C ASN A 78 -16.65 -1.46 3.82
N ALA A 79 -15.42 -0.94 3.77
CA ALA A 79 -14.97 -0.09 2.66
C ALA A 79 -14.99 -0.84 1.33
N TYR A 80 -14.50 -2.08 1.32
CA TYR A 80 -14.55 -2.91 0.12
C TYR A 80 -15.99 -3.09 -0.37
N ASN A 81 -16.91 -3.44 0.52
CA ASN A 81 -18.30 -3.65 0.15
C ASN A 81 -18.94 -2.38 -0.41
N THR A 82 -18.67 -1.23 0.19
CA THR A 82 -19.20 0.06 -0.26
C THR A 82 -18.66 0.42 -1.65
N VAL A 83 -17.36 0.31 -1.85
CA VAL A 83 -16.72 0.68 -3.12
C VAL A 83 -17.07 -0.32 -4.23
N TYR A 84 -17.17 -1.60 -3.91
CA TYR A 84 -17.54 -2.63 -4.88
C TYR A 84 -18.95 -2.42 -5.44
N ASN A 85 -19.90 -2.00 -4.60
CA ASN A 85 -21.29 -1.76 -4.99
C ASN A 85 -21.53 -0.36 -5.55
N ALA A 86 -20.53 0.52 -5.52
CA ALA A 86 -20.62 1.86 -6.10
C ALA A 86 -20.31 1.82 -7.61
N ALA A 87 -20.47 2.98 -8.27
CA ALA A 87 -20.11 3.11 -9.67
C ALA A 87 -18.61 2.82 -9.88
N SER A 88 -18.25 2.27 -11.04
CA SER A 88 -16.86 1.89 -11.33
C SER A 88 -15.86 3.06 -11.29
N SER A 89 -16.34 4.30 -11.44
CA SER A 89 -15.50 5.49 -11.31
C SER A 89 -14.91 5.68 -9.91
N TYR A 90 -15.50 5.07 -8.88
CA TYR A 90 -15.00 5.13 -7.51
C TYR A 90 -14.01 4.01 -7.17
N TRP A 91 -13.84 3.02 -8.04
CA TRP A 91 -13.05 1.84 -7.73
C TRP A 91 -11.60 2.14 -7.42
N ALA A 92 -10.96 3.00 -8.19
CA ALA A 92 -9.56 3.40 -8.02
C ALA A 92 -9.41 4.73 -7.28
N GLY A 93 -10.25 5.00 -6.30
CA GLY A 93 -10.29 6.26 -5.57
C GLY A 93 -9.60 6.26 -4.21
N ILE A 94 -8.85 5.23 -3.88
CA ILE A 94 -8.19 5.10 -2.57
C ILE A 94 -6.85 5.82 -2.60
N THR A 95 -6.56 6.57 -1.53
CA THR A 95 -5.23 7.16 -1.29
C THR A 95 -4.66 6.57 -0.01
N ILE A 96 -3.43 6.08 -0.08
CA ILE A 96 -2.72 5.49 1.06
C ILE A 96 -1.49 6.33 1.33
N THR A 97 -1.29 6.68 2.60
CA THR A 97 -0.11 7.42 3.05
C THR A 97 0.59 6.62 4.15
N VAL A 98 1.89 6.42 3.99
CA VAL A 98 2.75 5.80 5.00
C VAL A 98 3.78 6.83 5.41
N GLU A 99 3.73 7.26 6.67
CA GLU A 99 4.66 8.24 7.22
C GLU A 99 5.62 7.57 8.20
N GLU A 100 6.90 7.73 7.97
CA GLU A 100 7.95 7.34 8.91
C GLU A 100 8.38 8.57 9.70
N LYS A 101 8.02 8.61 10.99
CA LYS A 101 8.21 9.81 11.84
C LYS A 101 9.54 9.87 12.55
N TYR A 102 10.45 8.96 12.26
CA TYR A 102 11.81 9.00 12.81
C TYR A 102 12.74 9.80 11.90
N ASP A 103 13.96 10.11 12.41
CA ASP A 103 14.96 10.87 11.65
C ASP A 103 15.30 10.15 10.34
N ASN A 104 15.33 10.91 9.24
CA ASN A 104 15.57 10.40 7.89
C ASN A 104 14.47 9.44 7.40
N GLY A 105 13.30 9.49 8.01
CA GLY A 105 12.16 8.72 7.57
C GLY A 105 11.67 9.16 6.18
N ILE A 106 11.12 8.21 5.45
CA ILE A 106 10.58 8.44 4.10
C ILE A 106 9.07 8.42 4.17
N ASN A 107 8.44 9.42 3.59
CA ASN A 107 6.98 9.50 3.47
C ASN A 107 6.56 8.98 2.11
N THR A 108 5.68 8.00 2.10
CA THR A 108 5.17 7.38 0.88
C THR A 108 3.70 7.74 0.69
N THR A 109 3.35 8.21 -0.49
CA THR A 109 1.97 8.49 -0.87
C THR A 109 1.62 7.68 -2.11
N ALA A 110 0.62 6.82 -2.00
CA ALA A 110 0.08 6.03 -3.08
C ALA A 110 -1.30 6.56 -3.45
N THR A 111 -1.48 7.00 -4.69
CA THR A 111 -2.75 7.52 -5.19
C THR A 111 -3.35 6.58 -6.22
N GLU A 112 -4.63 6.76 -6.51
CA GLU A 112 -5.36 5.91 -7.45
C GLU A 112 -5.20 4.43 -7.11
N CYS A 113 -5.37 4.11 -5.82
CA CYS A 113 -5.29 2.75 -5.33
C CYS A 113 -6.62 2.04 -5.47
N ALA A 114 -6.56 0.74 -5.72
CA ALA A 114 -7.73 -0.14 -5.74
C ALA A 114 -7.42 -1.42 -4.98
N PHE A 115 -8.45 -2.03 -4.40
CA PHE A 115 -8.31 -3.35 -3.78
C PHE A 115 -7.90 -4.36 -4.84
N ARG A 116 -6.84 -5.11 -4.58
CA ARG A 116 -6.43 -6.20 -5.47
C ARG A 116 -7.38 -7.38 -5.33
N LYS A 117 -7.63 -7.79 -4.10
CA LYS A 117 -8.63 -8.80 -3.73
C LYS A 117 -8.85 -8.75 -2.23
N ARG A 118 -9.96 -9.31 -1.78
CA ARG A 118 -10.19 -9.51 -0.34
C ARG A 118 -9.23 -10.57 0.19
N PRO A 119 -8.74 -10.44 1.44
CA PRO A 119 -7.89 -11.45 2.02
C PRO A 119 -8.65 -12.73 2.30
N ASP A 120 -7.92 -13.85 2.29
CA ASP A 120 -8.44 -15.12 2.74
C ASP A 120 -8.69 -15.07 4.25
N ARG A 121 -9.76 -15.71 4.70
CA ARG A 121 -10.09 -15.80 6.11
C ARG A 121 -9.87 -17.21 6.61
N THR A 122 -9.19 -17.30 7.75
CA THR A 122 -9.00 -18.56 8.47
C THR A 122 -9.38 -18.34 9.92
N ASP A 123 -10.38 -19.07 10.39
CA ASP A 123 -10.82 -19.03 11.77
C ASP A 123 -10.37 -20.30 12.48
N ASP A 124 -9.30 -20.19 13.25
CA ASP A 124 -8.71 -21.26 14.03
C ASP A 124 -8.90 -21.02 15.54
N GLN A 125 -8.54 -22.00 16.36
CA GLN A 125 -8.55 -21.83 17.82
C GLN A 125 -7.65 -20.67 18.27
N LYS A 126 -6.59 -20.39 17.53
CA LYS A 126 -5.69 -19.28 17.78
C LYS A 126 -5.94 -18.20 16.72
N GLY A 127 -6.10 -16.95 17.16
CA GLY A 127 -6.24 -15.82 16.26
C GLY A 127 -5.03 -15.64 15.36
N GLY A 128 -5.26 -15.22 14.14
CA GLY A 128 -4.25 -15.03 13.12
C GLY A 128 -4.21 -13.61 12.57
N ARG A 129 -3.50 -13.44 11.48
CA ARG A 129 -3.37 -12.18 10.76
C ARG A 129 -3.99 -12.29 9.37
N VAL A 130 -4.43 -11.16 8.84
CA VAL A 130 -4.93 -11.03 7.47
C VAL A 130 -4.08 -10.06 6.70
N THR A 131 -3.93 -10.30 5.40
CA THR A 131 -3.10 -9.48 4.51
C THR A 131 -3.98 -8.81 3.47
N TRP A 132 -4.02 -7.49 3.48
CA TRP A 132 -4.72 -6.69 2.49
C TRP A 132 -3.74 -6.16 1.47
N GLU A 133 -4.08 -6.28 0.19
CA GLU A 133 -3.26 -5.81 -0.92
C GLU A 133 -4.00 -4.77 -1.74
N PHE A 134 -3.30 -3.71 -2.10
CA PHE A 134 -3.81 -2.62 -2.94
C PHE A 134 -2.88 -2.42 -4.12
N MET A 135 -3.44 -2.22 -5.29
CA MET A 135 -2.69 -1.78 -6.46
C MET A 135 -2.76 -0.27 -6.56
N SER A 136 -1.65 0.38 -6.86
CA SER A 136 -1.59 1.82 -7.01
C SER A 136 -1.03 2.19 -8.39
N ALA A 137 -1.67 3.16 -9.03
CA ALA A 137 -1.19 3.67 -10.30
C ALA A 137 -0.01 4.63 -10.13
N ASN A 138 0.10 5.28 -8.97
CA ASN A 138 1.14 6.27 -8.73
C ASN A 138 1.58 6.27 -7.27
N ILE A 139 2.84 5.90 -7.05
CA ILE A 139 3.46 5.93 -5.72
C ILE A 139 4.61 6.93 -5.75
N THR A 140 4.57 7.89 -4.84
CA THR A 140 5.63 8.88 -4.67
C THR A 140 6.21 8.78 -3.27
N GLN A 141 7.50 9.06 -3.15
CA GLN A 141 8.23 9.07 -1.88
C GLN A 141 9.00 10.37 -1.72
N SER A 142 9.07 10.85 -0.50
CA SER A 142 9.75 12.10 -0.20
C SER A 142 10.46 12.08 1.17
#